data_edf744879f382351019188591cad095b
#
_entry.id   edf744879f382351019188591cad095b
#
_cell.length_a   1.000
_cell.length_b   1.000
_cell.length_c   1.000
_cell.angle_alpha   90.00
_cell.angle_beta   90.00
_cell.angle_gamma   90.00
#
_symmetry.space_group_name_H-M   'P 1'
#
loop_
_entity.id
_entity.type
_entity.pdbx_description
1 polymer ?
#
loop_
_entity_poly.entity_id
_entity_poly.type
_entity_poly.pdbx_seq_one_letter_code
_entity_poly.pdbx_strand_id
1 'polypeptide(L)'
;MALGVKMESNPSAKSQILKTANKLFLADGYQATTLRKIALESGVNYGSLTFLFKNKELIVCELIGLVINCQYETVNILLSNRKSDKILHYAVETVLQLSIAESSEHLREMYNVSYSMPNSSKVVYDNVAKKLQYIFSDYLTDFEIKDFYELEIALGGVMRSFLAIPCDMYFTFDRKITRFLETVLLICRVPDSTIKEIISLVKTFDFDMLVKATMDGLQSYIESKI
;
A
#
# COMPACT_ATOMS: atom_id res chain seq x y z
N MET A 1 37.82 34.20 -2.13
CA MET A 1 37.36 32.89 -1.63
C MET A 1 36.03 33.11 -0.91
N ALA A 2 34.92 32.82 -1.59
CA ALA A 2 33.59 32.88 -1.00
C ALA A 2 33.17 31.43 -0.73
N LEU A 3 33.09 31.08 0.57
CA LEU A 3 32.54 29.82 1.05
C LEU A 3 31.05 29.78 0.71
N GLY A 4 30.68 28.96 -0.26
CA GLY A 4 29.29 28.65 -0.54
C GLY A 4 28.72 27.83 0.60
N VAL A 5 27.97 28.48 1.48
CA VAL A 5 27.09 27.84 2.44
C VAL A 5 26.02 27.11 1.61
N LYS A 6 26.07 25.80 1.57
CA LYS A 6 24.92 24.99 1.14
C LYS A 6 23.77 25.35 2.08
N MET A 7 22.78 26.09 1.58
CA MET A 7 21.50 26.21 2.27
C MET A 7 20.88 24.82 2.30
N GLU A 8 20.92 24.16 3.45
CA GLU A 8 20.05 23.01 3.73
C GLU A 8 18.62 23.51 3.55
N SER A 9 17.92 22.96 2.59
CA SER A 9 16.50 23.27 2.36
C SER A 9 15.76 22.85 3.62
N ASN A 10 15.22 23.82 4.36
CA ASN A 10 14.38 23.54 5.53
C ASN A 10 13.20 22.68 5.07
N PRO A 11 13.00 21.45 5.59
CA PRO A 11 11.94 20.56 5.11
C PRO A 11 10.59 21.24 5.27
N SER A 12 9.68 21.06 4.32
CA SER A 12 8.34 21.66 4.37
C SER A 12 7.59 21.19 5.62
N ALA A 13 6.66 22.01 6.13
CA ALA A 13 5.84 21.62 7.29
C ALA A 13 5.08 20.29 7.03
N LYS A 14 4.65 20.05 5.79
CA LYS A 14 4.02 18.80 5.39
C LYS A 14 4.97 17.62 5.55
N SER A 15 6.19 17.77 5.13
CA SER A 15 7.26 16.80 5.24
C SER A 15 7.53 16.43 6.70
N GLN A 16 7.71 17.43 7.56
CA GLN A 16 7.93 17.23 9.01
C GLN A 16 6.77 16.47 9.66
N ILE A 17 5.53 16.81 9.29
CA ILE A 17 4.32 16.12 9.78
C ILE A 17 4.33 14.64 9.35
N LEU A 18 4.54 14.35 8.07
CA LEU A 18 4.51 12.98 7.54
C LEU A 18 5.62 12.11 8.14
N LYS A 19 6.83 12.65 8.24
CA LYS A 19 7.97 11.96 8.86
C LYS A 19 7.69 11.61 10.32
N THR A 20 7.20 12.59 11.09
CA THR A 20 6.87 12.40 12.51
C THR A 20 5.69 11.45 12.69
N ALA A 21 4.64 11.61 11.89
CA ALA A 21 3.48 10.74 11.95
C ALA A 21 3.83 9.29 11.62
N ASN A 22 4.65 9.04 10.57
CA ASN A 22 5.12 7.71 10.24
C ASN A 22 5.83 7.05 11.43
N LYS A 23 6.77 7.76 12.04
CA LYS A 23 7.49 7.28 13.24
C LYS A 23 6.52 6.93 14.37
N LEU A 24 5.57 7.82 14.68
CA LEU A 24 4.62 7.62 15.77
C LEU A 24 3.63 6.50 15.50
N PHE A 25 3.11 6.39 14.28
CA PHE A 25 2.20 5.31 13.91
C PHE A 25 2.87 3.94 13.97
N LEU A 26 4.13 3.84 13.55
CA LEU A 26 4.87 2.59 13.63
C LEU A 26 5.28 2.22 15.06
N ALA A 27 5.56 3.20 15.92
CA ALA A 27 5.99 2.96 17.30
C ALA A 27 4.82 2.75 18.26
N ASP A 28 3.80 3.60 18.19
CA ASP A 28 2.73 3.68 19.19
C ASP A 28 1.37 3.15 18.66
N GLY A 29 1.26 2.94 17.34
CA GLY A 29 0.01 2.62 16.66
C GLY A 29 -0.83 3.86 16.31
N TYR A 30 -1.78 3.64 15.41
CA TYR A 30 -2.67 4.70 14.95
C TYR A 30 -3.58 5.24 16.07
N GLN A 31 -4.17 4.34 16.89
CA GLN A 31 -5.14 4.76 17.92
C GLN A 31 -4.48 5.65 18.98
N ALA A 32 -3.30 5.29 19.46
CA ALA A 32 -2.59 6.02 20.51
C ALA A 32 -1.97 7.35 20.01
N THR A 33 -1.80 7.54 18.71
CA THR A 33 -1.22 8.73 18.11
C THR A 33 -2.30 9.80 17.90
N THR A 34 -2.06 11.03 18.38
CA THR A 34 -2.98 12.17 18.21
C THR A 34 -2.37 13.26 17.34
N LEU A 35 -3.22 14.07 16.66
CA LEU A 35 -2.74 15.25 15.91
C LEU A 35 -1.95 16.23 16.78
N ARG A 36 -2.28 16.37 18.07
CA ARG A 36 -1.52 17.21 19.01
C ARG A 36 -0.12 16.66 19.25
N LYS A 37 0.01 15.34 19.41
CA LYS A 37 1.31 14.67 19.57
C LYS A 37 2.15 14.83 18.31
N ILE A 38 1.57 14.63 17.12
CA ILE A 38 2.26 14.85 15.85
C ILE A 38 2.73 16.29 15.72
N ALA A 39 1.88 17.30 16.03
CA ALA A 39 2.24 18.70 15.96
C ALA A 39 3.42 19.02 16.91
N LEU A 40 3.34 18.57 18.16
CA LEU A 40 4.37 18.78 19.16
C LEU A 40 5.72 18.20 18.73
N GLU A 41 5.75 16.93 18.31
CA GLU A 41 6.98 16.22 17.96
C GLU A 41 7.55 16.62 16.59
N SER A 42 6.71 17.07 15.65
CA SER A 42 7.17 17.61 14.37
C SER A 42 7.68 19.05 14.45
N GLY A 43 7.46 19.75 15.56
CA GLY A 43 7.75 21.18 15.68
C GLY A 43 6.84 22.07 14.81
N VAL A 44 5.76 21.53 14.26
CA VAL A 44 4.81 22.28 13.43
C VAL A 44 3.66 22.78 14.29
N ASN A 45 3.29 24.05 14.12
CA ASN A 45 2.15 24.62 14.83
C ASN A 45 0.87 23.82 14.53
N TYR A 46 0.04 23.56 15.57
CA TYR A 46 -1.18 22.76 15.45
C TYR A 46 -2.16 23.33 14.40
N GLY A 47 -2.28 24.67 14.30
CA GLY A 47 -3.10 25.31 13.28
C GLY A 47 -2.61 25.04 11.85
N SER A 48 -1.29 25.05 11.62
CA SER A 48 -0.68 24.69 10.34
C SER A 48 -0.90 23.22 10.01
N LEU A 49 -0.78 22.33 11.01
CA LEU A 49 -1.05 20.90 10.82
C LEU A 49 -2.51 20.68 10.41
N THR A 50 -3.48 21.27 11.11
CA THR A 50 -4.91 21.10 10.82
C THR A 50 -5.35 21.78 9.51
N PHE A 51 -4.61 22.76 9.05
CA PHE A 51 -4.78 23.36 7.71
C PHE A 51 -4.31 22.39 6.61
N LEU A 52 -3.18 21.73 6.78
CA LEU A 52 -2.64 20.76 5.83
C LEU A 52 -3.39 19.43 5.85
N PHE A 53 -3.73 18.96 7.05
CA PHE A 53 -4.41 17.69 7.28
C PHE A 53 -5.59 17.90 8.22
N LYS A 54 -6.81 17.89 7.65
CA LYS A 54 -8.04 18.12 8.43
C LYS A 54 -8.26 17.10 9.56
N ASN A 55 -7.75 15.88 9.36
CA ASN A 55 -7.87 14.78 10.33
C ASN A 55 -6.66 13.85 10.22
N LYS A 56 -6.54 12.94 11.18
CA LYS A 56 -5.45 11.96 11.27
C LYS A 56 -5.49 10.93 10.14
N GLU A 57 -6.67 10.60 9.68
CA GLU A 57 -6.93 9.65 8.60
C GLU A 57 -6.26 10.10 7.29
N LEU A 58 -6.31 11.39 6.96
CA LEU A 58 -5.66 11.92 5.74
C LEU A 58 -4.14 11.77 5.79
N ILE A 59 -3.53 11.85 6.98
CA ILE A 59 -2.10 11.58 7.14
C ILE A 59 -1.80 10.10 6.87
N VAL A 60 -2.60 9.19 7.43
CA VAL A 60 -2.47 7.74 7.16
C VAL A 60 -2.65 7.44 5.68
N CYS A 61 -3.66 8.00 5.04
CA CYS A 61 -3.92 7.78 3.62
C CYS A 61 -2.72 8.21 2.75
N GLU A 62 -2.11 9.34 3.08
CA GLU A 62 -0.92 9.79 2.35
C GLU A 62 0.28 8.87 2.60
N LEU A 63 0.51 8.44 3.84
CA LEU A 63 1.57 7.48 4.17
C LEU A 63 1.37 6.12 3.49
N ILE A 64 0.15 5.57 3.52
CA ILE A 64 -0.14 4.32 2.83
C ILE A 64 0.02 4.48 1.30
N GLY A 65 -0.35 5.64 0.73
CA GLY A 65 -0.06 5.95 -0.67
C GLY A 65 1.44 5.86 -1.01
N LEU A 66 2.31 6.34 -0.11
CA LEU A 66 3.76 6.21 -0.27
C LEU A 66 4.23 4.75 -0.15
N VAL A 67 3.68 3.98 0.80
CA VAL A 67 3.97 2.54 0.92
C VAL A 67 3.60 1.82 -0.38
N ILE A 68 2.41 2.05 -0.92
CA ILE A 68 1.94 1.44 -2.18
C ILE A 68 2.85 1.81 -3.36
N ASN A 69 3.35 3.05 -3.44
CA ASN A 69 4.30 3.44 -4.47
C ASN A 69 5.63 2.70 -4.34
N CYS A 70 6.19 2.60 -3.12
CA CYS A 70 7.42 1.85 -2.88
C CYS A 70 7.24 0.35 -3.17
N GLN A 71 6.09 -0.20 -2.84
CA GLN A 71 5.67 -1.56 -3.14
C GLN A 71 5.66 -1.83 -4.65
N TYR A 72 5.03 -0.93 -5.42
CA TYR A 72 5.02 -0.99 -6.89
C TYR A 72 6.44 -0.98 -7.47
N GLU A 73 7.32 -0.08 -7.01
CA GLU A 73 8.70 -0.04 -7.44
C GLU A 73 9.47 -1.33 -7.10
N THR A 74 9.28 -1.87 -5.89
CA THR A 74 9.90 -3.13 -5.46
C THR A 74 9.50 -4.28 -6.40
N VAL A 75 8.22 -4.39 -6.74
CA VAL A 75 7.71 -5.44 -7.66
C VAL A 75 8.23 -5.23 -9.08
N ASN A 76 8.29 -3.99 -9.57
CA ASN A 76 8.84 -3.68 -10.89
C ASN A 76 10.33 -4.06 -11.02
N ILE A 77 11.10 -3.85 -9.97
CA ILE A 77 12.51 -4.28 -9.93
C ILE A 77 12.60 -5.81 -9.93
N LEU A 78 11.84 -6.48 -9.05
CA LEU A 78 11.80 -7.94 -8.96
C LEU A 78 11.45 -8.60 -10.30
N LEU A 79 10.40 -8.10 -10.96
CA LEU A 79 9.85 -8.67 -12.18
C LEU A 79 10.35 -7.95 -13.46
N SER A 80 11.49 -7.27 -13.39
CA SER A 80 12.04 -6.50 -14.53
C SER A 80 12.19 -7.31 -15.82
N ASN A 81 12.49 -8.62 -15.72
CA ASN A 81 12.60 -9.56 -16.82
C ASN A 81 11.26 -10.20 -17.26
N ARG A 82 10.15 -9.90 -16.57
CA ARG A 82 8.81 -10.44 -16.81
C ARG A 82 7.74 -9.35 -16.95
N LYS A 83 8.10 -8.21 -17.51
CA LYS A 83 7.23 -7.02 -17.63
C LYS A 83 5.90 -7.27 -18.35
N SER A 84 5.84 -8.26 -19.24
CA SER A 84 4.62 -8.62 -19.97
C SER A 84 3.63 -9.46 -19.15
N ASP A 85 4.05 -10.05 -18.04
CA ASP A 85 3.19 -10.88 -17.19
C ASP A 85 2.40 -10.03 -16.18
N LYS A 86 1.35 -9.38 -16.69
CA LYS A 86 0.51 -8.46 -15.93
C LYS A 86 -0.15 -9.11 -14.72
N ILE A 87 -0.58 -10.39 -14.85
CA ILE A 87 -1.25 -11.13 -13.78
C ILE A 87 -0.27 -11.45 -12.66
N LEU A 88 0.95 -11.85 -13.00
CA LEU A 88 1.99 -12.09 -12.00
C LEU A 88 2.35 -10.81 -11.25
N HIS A 89 2.49 -9.67 -11.96
CA HIS A 89 2.72 -8.38 -11.30
C HIS A 89 1.63 -8.05 -10.30
N TYR A 90 0.35 -8.17 -10.69
CA TYR A 90 -0.78 -7.96 -9.81
C TYR A 90 -0.75 -8.89 -8.59
N ALA A 91 -0.51 -10.18 -8.82
CA ALA A 91 -0.47 -11.18 -7.76
C ALA A 91 0.66 -10.91 -6.75
N VAL A 92 1.88 -10.63 -7.22
CA VAL A 92 3.02 -10.33 -6.34
C VAL A 92 2.78 -9.03 -5.57
N GLU A 93 2.26 -8.00 -6.22
CA GLU A 93 1.96 -6.71 -5.58
C GLU A 93 0.92 -6.84 -4.47
N THR A 94 -0.18 -7.55 -4.73
CA THR A 94 -1.24 -7.74 -3.73
C THR A 94 -0.81 -8.64 -2.57
N VAL A 95 -0.01 -9.67 -2.84
CA VAL A 95 0.56 -10.52 -1.79
C VAL A 95 1.61 -9.77 -0.97
N LEU A 96 2.43 -8.93 -1.59
CA LEU A 96 3.37 -8.07 -0.85
C LEU A 96 2.63 -7.11 0.09
N GLN A 97 1.48 -6.58 -0.33
CA GLN A 97 0.63 -5.76 0.54
C GLN A 97 0.12 -6.54 1.76
N LEU A 98 -0.33 -7.78 1.56
CA LEU A 98 -0.72 -8.67 2.67
C LEU A 98 0.47 -8.97 3.58
N SER A 99 1.67 -9.21 3.01
CA SER A 99 2.90 -9.48 3.77
C SER A 99 3.32 -8.30 4.64
N ILE A 100 3.25 -7.07 4.11
CA ILE A 100 3.54 -5.85 4.87
C ILE A 100 2.57 -5.72 6.06
N ALA A 101 1.28 -5.99 5.84
CA ALA A 101 0.29 -5.94 6.92
C ALA A 101 0.50 -7.05 7.98
N GLU A 102 1.04 -8.22 7.58
CA GLU A 102 1.39 -9.28 8.54
C GLU A 102 2.67 -9.00 9.32
N SER A 103 3.59 -8.23 8.76
CA SER A 103 4.87 -7.92 9.39
C SER A 103 4.75 -7.04 10.65
N SER A 104 3.65 -6.29 10.79
CA SER A 104 3.40 -5.39 11.93
C SER A 104 1.92 -5.15 12.16
N GLU A 105 1.49 -5.27 13.43
CA GLU A 105 0.12 -4.91 13.84
C GLU A 105 -0.20 -3.44 13.53
N HIS A 106 0.75 -2.54 13.74
CA HIS A 106 0.57 -1.12 13.46
C HIS A 106 0.42 -0.84 11.96
N LEU A 107 1.18 -1.53 11.09
CA LEU A 107 1.00 -1.43 9.64
C LEU A 107 -0.37 -1.97 9.21
N ARG A 108 -0.79 -3.11 9.77
CA ARG A 108 -2.13 -3.66 9.52
C ARG A 108 -3.24 -2.68 9.93
N GLU A 109 -3.09 -2.03 11.09
CA GLU A 109 -4.01 -0.99 11.55
C GLU A 109 -4.08 0.18 10.56
N MET A 110 -2.93 0.69 10.08
CA MET A 110 -2.87 1.77 9.10
C MET A 110 -3.54 1.39 7.77
N TYR A 111 -3.30 0.19 7.26
CA TYR A 111 -3.99 -0.31 6.07
C TYR A 111 -5.51 -0.39 6.28
N ASN A 112 -5.96 -0.95 7.40
CA ASN A 112 -7.39 -1.04 7.72
C ASN A 112 -8.05 0.34 7.79
N VAL A 113 -7.38 1.33 8.38
CA VAL A 113 -7.85 2.72 8.39
C VAL A 113 -7.96 3.27 6.97
N SER A 114 -6.93 3.12 6.16
CA SER A 114 -6.91 3.65 4.79
C SER A 114 -8.00 3.05 3.90
N TYR A 115 -8.24 1.75 3.99
CA TYR A 115 -9.29 1.05 3.24
C TYR A 115 -10.71 1.27 3.78
N SER A 116 -10.84 1.79 5.02
CA SER A 116 -12.15 2.06 5.63
C SER A 116 -12.62 3.50 5.43
N MET A 117 -11.74 4.39 4.95
CA MET A 117 -12.06 5.81 4.79
C MET A 117 -12.70 6.10 3.43
N PRO A 118 -13.90 6.73 3.40
CA PRO A 118 -14.60 7.03 2.15
C PRO A 118 -13.80 7.91 1.17
N ASN A 119 -13.04 8.88 1.70
CA ASN A 119 -12.26 9.80 0.87
C ASN A 119 -10.98 9.17 0.29
N SER A 120 -10.33 8.29 1.04
CA SER A 120 -9.16 7.55 0.55
C SER A 120 -9.57 6.48 -0.44
N SER A 121 -10.68 5.81 -0.21
CA SER A 121 -11.23 4.82 -1.13
C SER A 121 -11.50 5.42 -2.51
N LYS A 122 -12.09 6.61 -2.61
CA LYS A 122 -12.40 7.22 -3.91
C LYS A 122 -11.14 7.49 -4.74
N VAL A 123 -10.09 8.05 -4.16
CA VAL A 123 -8.82 8.30 -4.86
C VAL A 123 -8.16 6.98 -5.28
N VAL A 124 -8.21 5.96 -4.43
CA VAL A 124 -7.70 4.62 -4.76
C VAL A 124 -8.49 4.05 -5.93
N TYR A 125 -9.81 4.08 -5.89
CA TYR A 125 -10.67 3.53 -6.94
C TYR A 125 -10.45 4.19 -8.30
N ASP A 126 -10.36 5.52 -8.36
CA ASP A 126 -10.14 6.27 -9.60
C ASP A 126 -8.81 5.91 -10.28
N ASN A 127 -7.76 5.65 -9.49
CA ASN A 127 -6.44 5.28 -10.01
C ASN A 127 -6.34 3.78 -10.34
N VAL A 128 -6.96 2.92 -9.53
CA VAL A 128 -6.82 1.46 -9.66
C VAL A 128 -7.71 0.91 -10.76
N ALA A 129 -8.91 1.48 -11.03
CA ALA A 129 -9.78 1.01 -12.10
C ALA A 129 -9.06 0.96 -13.47
N LYS A 130 -8.29 1.99 -13.82
CA LYS A 130 -7.48 2.02 -15.05
C LYS A 130 -6.37 0.97 -15.05
N LYS A 131 -5.78 0.71 -13.87
CA LYS A 131 -4.77 -0.33 -13.71
C LYS A 131 -5.39 -1.72 -13.87
N LEU A 132 -6.56 -1.95 -13.29
CA LEU A 132 -7.30 -3.20 -13.47
C LEU A 132 -7.70 -3.42 -14.92
N GLN A 133 -8.16 -2.40 -15.63
CA GLN A 133 -8.43 -2.48 -17.06
C GLN A 133 -7.18 -2.90 -17.84
N TYR A 134 -6.04 -2.27 -17.59
CA TYR A 134 -4.77 -2.64 -18.23
C TYR A 134 -4.36 -4.09 -17.96
N ILE A 135 -4.61 -4.59 -16.73
CA ILE A 135 -4.22 -5.94 -16.32
C ILE A 135 -5.17 -7.00 -16.86
N PHE A 136 -6.49 -6.78 -16.75
CA PHE A 136 -7.51 -7.81 -16.93
C PHE A 136 -8.36 -7.67 -18.20
N SER A 137 -8.12 -6.69 -19.08
CA SER A 137 -8.88 -6.49 -20.31
C SER A 137 -8.89 -7.73 -21.22
N ASP A 138 -7.84 -8.55 -21.20
CA ASP A 138 -7.76 -9.77 -21.99
C ASP A 138 -8.72 -10.87 -21.48
N TYR A 139 -9.19 -10.80 -20.23
CA TYR A 139 -10.14 -11.73 -19.60
C TYR A 139 -11.54 -11.13 -19.47
N LEU A 140 -11.65 -9.82 -19.34
CA LEU A 140 -12.89 -9.07 -19.15
C LEU A 140 -13.18 -8.21 -20.39
N THR A 141 -13.29 -8.89 -21.54
CA THR A 141 -13.39 -8.26 -22.86
C THR A 141 -14.70 -7.48 -23.08
N ASP A 142 -15.71 -7.77 -22.26
CA ASP A 142 -17.02 -7.12 -22.26
C ASP A 142 -17.10 -5.92 -21.30
N PHE A 143 -16.01 -5.62 -20.54
CA PHE A 143 -15.99 -4.57 -19.55
C PHE A 143 -15.58 -3.21 -20.15
N GLU A 144 -16.32 -2.17 -19.75
CA GLU A 144 -15.93 -0.76 -19.91
C GLU A 144 -15.25 -0.22 -18.64
N ILE A 145 -14.71 0.99 -18.68
CA ILE A 145 -14.01 1.57 -17.52
C ILE A 145 -14.87 1.66 -16.27
N LYS A 146 -16.18 1.88 -16.40
CA LYS A 146 -17.13 1.90 -15.29
C LYS A 146 -17.23 0.54 -14.59
N ASP A 147 -17.15 -0.56 -15.36
CA ASP A 147 -17.25 -1.92 -14.84
C ASP A 147 -15.96 -2.27 -14.06
N PHE A 148 -14.80 -1.76 -14.51
CA PHE A 148 -13.54 -1.88 -13.76
C PHE A 148 -13.56 -1.05 -12.46
N TYR A 149 -14.27 0.08 -12.43
CA TYR A 149 -14.46 0.83 -11.19
C TYR A 149 -15.33 0.04 -10.19
N GLU A 150 -16.42 -0.59 -10.65
CA GLU A 150 -17.27 -1.45 -9.82
C GLU A 150 -16.52 -2.71 -9.35
N LEU A 151 -15.69 -3.29 -10.23
CA LEU A 151 -14.80 -4.41 -9.91
C LEU A 151 -13.81 -4.03 -8.80
N GLU A 152 -13.22 -2.82 -8.84
CA GLU A 152 -12.31 -2.35 -7.79
C GLU A 152 -12.99 -2.26 -6.43
N ILE A 153 -14.25 -1.84 -6.36
CA ILE A 153 -15.02 -1.82 -5.10
C ILE A 153 -15.10 -3.23 -4.52
N ALA A 154 -15.35 -4.24 -5.35
CA ALA A 154 -15.42 -5.63 -4.92
C ALA A 154 -14.05 -6.17 -4.48
N LEU A 155 -13.00 -5.97 -5.30
CA LEU A 155 -11.65 -6.43 -5.00
C LEU A 155 -11.05 -5.72 -3.77
N GLY A 156 -11.29 -4.42 -3.64
CA GLY A 156 -10.92 -3.65 -2.45
C GLY A 156 -11.62 -4.14 -1.19
N GLY A 157 -12.89 -4.55 -1.29
CA GLY A 157 -13.62 -5.21 -0.20
C GLY A 157 -12.98 -6.55 0.21
N VAL A 158 -12.58 -7.38 -0.75
CA VAL A 158 -11.86 -8.63 -0.50
C VAL A 158 -10.52 -8.32 0.18
N MET A 159 -9.70 -7.41 -0.39
CA MET A 159 -8.40 -7.02 0.18
C MET A 159 -8.56 -6.55 1.63
N ARG A 160 -9.50 -5.64 1.91
CA ARG A 160 -9.76 -5.15 3.27
C ARG A 160 -10.07 -6.29 4.24
N SER A 161 -10.89 -7.25 3.83
CA SER A 161 -11.25 -8.39 4.68
C SER A 161 -10.04 -9.26 5.01
N PHE A 162 -9.16 -9.51 4.04
CA PHE A 162 -7.94 -10.27 4.25
C PHE A 162 -6.87 -9.51 5.04
N LEU A 163 -6.78 -8.19 4.90
CA LEU A 163 -5.90 -7.34 5.71
C LEU A 163 -6.34 -7.29 7.18
N ALA A 164 -7.65 -7.27 7.44
CA ALA A 164 -8.18 -7.15 8.79
C ALA A 164 -7.89 -8.36 9.70
N ILE A 165 -7.82 -9.55 9.13
CA ILE A 165 -7.66 -10.80 9.90
C ILE A 165 -6.19 -11.22 9.90
N PRO A 166 -5.47 -11.19 11.05
CA PRO A 166 -4.10 -11.67 11.15
C PRO A 166 -4.02 -13.18 10.90
N CYS A 167 -2.85 -13.63 10.48
CA CYS A 167 -2.57 -15.07 10.40
C CYS A 167 -2.52 -15.71 11.78
N ASP A 168 -2.93 -16.98 11.85
CA ASP A 168 -2.86 -17.83 13.02
C ASP A 168 -2.51 -19.29 12.65
N MET A 169 -2.59 -20.22 13.62
CA MET A 169 -2.27 -21.62 13.38
C MET A 169 -3.23 -22.32 12.40
N TYR A 170 -4.45 -21.83 12.22
CA TYR A 170 -5.46 -22.39 11.30
C TYR A 170 -5.54 -21.63 9.97
N PHE A 171 -5.21 -20.35 10.01
CA PHE A 171 -5.19 -19.46 8.86
C PHE A 171 -3.76 -18.95 8.62
N THR A 172 -2.88 -19.87 8.20
CA THR A 172 -1.47 -19.57 7.92
C THR A 172 -1.33 -18.60 6.74
N PHE A 173 -0.18 -17.93 6.64
CA PHE A 173 0.08 -16.99 5.55
C PHE A 173 -0.01 -17.68 4.17
N ASP A 174 0.45 -18.92 4.04
CA ASP A 174 0.29 -19.71 2.80
C ASP A 174 -1.17 -19.91 2.42
N ARG A 175 -2.04 -20.22 3.39
CA ARG A 175 -3.49 -20.32 3.15
C ARG A 175 -4.11 -18.97 2.80
N LYS A 176 -3.68 -17.90 3.46
CA LYS A 176 -4.13 -16.52 3.19
C LYS A 176 -3.82 -16.13 1.75
N ILE A 177 -2.58 -16.30 1.29
CA ILE A 177 -2.17 -16.03 -0.09
C ILE A 177 -3.01 -16.83 -1.08
N THR A 178 -3.10 -18.15 -0.85
CA THR A 178 -3.83 -19.05 -1.73
C THR A 178 -5.28 -18.62 -1.89
N ARG A 179 -6.00 -18.44 -0.77
CA ARG A 179 -7.41 -18.05 -0.80
C ARG A 179 -7.66 -16.66 -1.36
N PHE A 180 -6.77 -15.73 -1.03
CA PHE A 180 -6.85 -14.38 -1.59
C PHE A 180 -6.72 -14.41 -3.11
N LEU A 181 -5.65 -15.00 -3.64
CA LEU A 181 -5.40 -15.05 -5.09
C LEU A 181 -6.46 -15.86 -5.84
N GLU A 182 -6.87 -17.02 -5.32
CA GLU A 182 -8.00 -17.78 -5.89
C GLU A 182 -9.26 -16.89 -6.02
N THR A 183 -9.60 -16.16 -4.95
CA THR A 183 -10.80 -15.32 -4.93
C THR A 183 -10.71 -14.17 -5.94
N VAL A 184 -9.64 -13.38 -5.88
CA VAL A 184 -9.55 -12.17 -6.73
C VAL A 184 -9.35 -12.49 -8.20
N LEU A 185 -8.55 -13.51 -8.54
CA LEU A 185 -8.31 -13.89 -9.93
C LEU A 185 -9.53 -14.58 -10.54
N LEU A 186 -10.30 -15.35 -9.76
CA LEU A 186 -11.56 -15.93 -10.21
C LEU A 186 -12.62 -14.87 -10.53
N ILE A 187 -12.75 -13.84 -9.68
CA ILE A 187 -13.61 -12.68 -9.93
C ILE A 187 -13.23 -12.01 -11.27
N CYS A 188 -11.93 -11.94 -11.57
CA CYS A 188 -11.39 -11.38 -12.82
C CYS A 188 -11.47 -12.36 -14.00
N ARG A 189 -12.17 -13.50 -13.88
CA ARG A 189 -12.34 -14.53 -14.91
C ARG A 189 -11.02 -15.11 -15.44
N VAL A 190 -9.97 -15.11 -14.63
CA VAL A 190 -8.70 -15.77 -14.98
C VAL A 190 -8.91 -17.28 -14.96
N PRO A 191 -8.45 -18.05 -15.96
CA PRO A 191 -8.62 -19.51 -16.00
C PRO A 191 -7.98 -20.23 -14.81
N ASP A 192 -8.61 -21.26 -14.28
CA ASP A 192 -8.15 -22.06 -13.14
C ASP A 192 -6.70 -22.57 -13.29
N SER A 193 -6.30 -22.98 -14.49
CA SER A 193 -4.93 -23.41 -14.76
C SER A 193 -3.92 -22.29 -14.52
N THR A 194 -4.23 -21.08 -15.01
CA THR A 194 -3.41 -19.88 -14.83
C THR A 194 -3.38 -19.46 -13.35
N ILE A 195 -4.53 -19.52 -12.65
CA ILE A 195 -4.58 -19.22 -11.20
C ILE A 195 -3.62 -20.14 -10.43
N LYS A 196 -3.67 -21.45 -10.69
CA LYS A 196 -2.79 -22.43 -10.03
C LYS A 196 -1.32 -22.18 -10.31
N GLU A 197 -0.97 -21.86 -11.57
CA GLU A 197 0.39 -21.53 -11.97
C GLU A 197 0.89 -20.26 -11.26
N ILE A 198 0.09 -19.19 -11.27
CA ILE A 198 0.43 -17.93 -10.60
C ILE A 198 0.63 -18.14 -9.09
N ILE A 199 -0.28 -18.85 -8.41
CA ILE A 199 -0.14 -19.14 -6.98
C ILE A 199 1.13 -19.93 -6.69
N SER A 200 1.43 -20.96 -7.49
CA SER A 200 2.65 -21.75 -7.33
C SER A 200 3.90 -20.88 -7.49
N LEU A 201 3.91 -20.00 -8.48
CA LEU A 201 5.03 -19.10 -8.75
C LEU A 201 5.18 -18.03 -7.66
N VAL A 202 4.08 -17.42 -7.22
CA VAL A 202 4.11 -16.43 -6.14
C VAL A 202 4.71 -17.00 -4.86
N LYS A 203 4.41 -18.24 -4.52
CA LYS A 203 4.96 -18.93 -3.34
C LYS A 203 6.47 -19.19 -3.40
N THR A 204 7.11 -19.00 -4.55
CA THR A 204 8.58 -19.12 -4.66
C THR A 204 9.32 -17.84 -4.28
N PHE A 205 8.64 -16.71 -4.16
CA PHE A 205 9.27 -15.45 -3.78
C PHE A 205 9.47 -15.32 -2.27
N ASP A 206 10.58 -14.69 -1.90
CA ASP A 206 10.89 -14.33 -0.51
C ASP A 206 10.21 -13.00 -0.16
N PHE A 207 9.01 -13.10 0.42
CA PHE A 207 8.23 -11.90 0.80
C PHE A 207 8.83 -11.15 1.99
N ASP A 208 9.58 -11.79 2.87
CA ASP A 208 10.26 -11.09 3.97
C ASP A 208 11.32 -10.14 3.43
N MET A 209 12.10 -10.59 2.43
CA MET A 209 13.05 -9.74 1.71
C MET A 209 12.35 -8.58 0.98
N LEU A 210 11.20 -8.84 0.34
CA LEU A 210 10.45 -7.81 -0.40
C LEU A 210 9.82 -6.78 0.54
N VAL A 211 9.28 -7.21 1.68
CA VAL A 211 8.79 -6.31 2.75
C VAL A 211 9.91 -5.40 3.21
N LYS A 212 11.09 -5.97 3.54
CA LYS A 212 12.25 -5.18 3.94
C LYS A 212 12.65 -4.16 2.88
N ALA A 213 12.81 -4.58 1.63
CA ALA A 213 13.18 -3.69 0.53
C ALA A 213 12.17 -2.55 0.35
N THR A 214 10.87 -2.83 0.47
CA THR A 214 9.79 -1.83 0.37
C THR A 214 9.87 -0.82 1.52
N MET A 215 10.07 -1.29 2.75
CA MET A 215 10.14 -0.41 3.93
C MET A 215 11.42 0.43 3.96
N ASP A 216 12.55 -0.14 3.52
CA ASP A 216 13.82 0.59 3.36
C ASP A 216 13.68 1.67 2.27
N GLY A 217 12.98 1.36 1.17
CA GLY A 217 12.63 2.32 0.11
C GLY A 217 11.75 3.46 0.63
N LEU A 218 10.74 3.15 1.42
CA LEU A 218 9.87 4.14 2.07
C LEU A 218 10.68 5.07 3.00
N GLN A 219 11.53 4.49 3.85
CA GLN A 219 12.37 5.26 4.76
C GLN A 219 13.29 6.21 3.99
N SER A 220 13.97 5.71 2.95
CA SER A 220 14.84 6.51 2.10
C SER A 220 14.07 7.63 1.37
N TYR A 221 12.86 7.35 0.90
CA TYR A 221 11.99 8.34 0.28
C TYR A 221 11.60 9.45 1.25
N ILE A 222 11.16 9.07 2.47
CA ILE A 222 10.78 10.02 3.53
C ILE A 222 11.97 10.88 3.96
N GLU A 223 13.20 10.33 4.00
CA GLU A 223 14.40 11.08 4.40
C GLU A 223 14.91 12.03 3.31
N SER A 224 14.77 11.66 2.03
CA SER A 224 15.40 12.39 0.91
C SER A 224 14.47 13.36 0.19
N LYS A 225 13.16 13.07 0.15
CA LYS A 225 12.19 13.84 -0.64
C LYS A 225 11.07 14.47 0.19
N ILE A 226 10.96 14.07 1.42
CA ILE A 226 10.08 14.65 2.41
C ILE A 226 10.90 15.28 3.53
#